data_e5273d4a6bfa075de1b53571b56e043e
#
_entry.id   e5273d4a6bfa075de1b53571b56e043e
#
_cell.length_a   1.000
_cell.length_b   1.000
_cell.length_c   1.000
_cell.angle_alpha   90.00
_cell.angle_beta   90.00
_cell.angle_gamma   90.00
#
_symmetry.space_group_name_H-M   'P 1'
#
loop_
_entity.id
_entity.type
_entity.pdbx_description
1 polymer ?
#
loop_
_entity_poly.entity_id
_entity_poly.type
_entity_poly.pdbx_seq_one_letter_code
_entity_poly.pdbx_strand_id
1 'polypeptide(L)'
;ISDLHVGSKYFMETEFIRFLNWLSSTEDELVRKIRFLCVGGDLIDGIGIFPNQDKELLELNTSKQMTHAINLLAKIPKHIKVFIIPGNHDPGRRSLPQPSLPRKDADKLYSFENFTMLGNPAFLELNGVKVLMYHGQSLDDIIATTPGLSYSKPAEAMKVLLKARHLSPIYGQRTPIAPEKEDMMVIADVPDVFHSGHVHVIDVKNYRGTLIVNSGAWQAQTKFQQTMGIVPTPGFAILINLATLQPFQIDFNH
;
A
#
# COMPACT_ATOMS: atom_id res chain seq x y z
N ILE A 1 4.69 -3.93 -1.81
CA ILE A 1 4.42 -3.83 -0.36
C ILE A 1 3.50 -2.66 -0.06
N SER A 2 2.87 -2.63 1.13
CA SER A 2 2.10 -1.48 1.64
C SER A 2 1.99 -1.56 3.17
N ASP A 3 1.35 -0.55 3.77
CA ASP A 3 0.87 -0.58 5.15
C ASP A 3 1.98 -0.90 6.16
N LEU A 4 3.02 -0.04 6.20
CA LEU A 4 4.12 -0.17 7.16
C LEU A 4 3.66 0.18 8.57
N HIS A 5 2.87 1.26 8.73
CA HIS A 5 2.37 1.76 10.02
C HIS A 5 3.47 2.03 11.04
N VAL A 6 4.57 2.65 10.61
CA VAL A 6 5.66 3.06 11.50
C VAL A 6 5.12 3.98 12.59
N GLY A 7 5.45 3.68 13.84
CA GLY A 7 4.95 4.39 15.02
C GLY A 7 3.87 3.63 15.79
N SER A 8 3.27 2.60 15.19
CA SER A 8 2.37 1.66 15.86
C SER A 8 3.13 0.73 16.81
N LYS A 9 2.50 0.31 17.93
CA LYS A 9 2.98 -0.80 18.77
C LYS A 9 3.03 -2.14 18.07
N TYR A 10 2.28 -2.24 16.97
CA TYR A 10 2.14 -3.46 16.18
C TYR A 10 2.99 -3.46 14.91
N PHE A 11 3.79 -2.39 14.67
CA PHE A 11 4.72 -2.38 13.55
C PHE A 11 5.77 -3.49 13.70
N MET A 12 5.89 -4.31 12.68
CA MET A 12 6.80 -5.45 12.63
C MET A 12 8.18 -5.00 12.10
N GLU A 13 8.85 -4.16 12.89
CA GLU A 13 10.11 -3.53 12.49
C GLU A 13 11.22 -4.55 12.22
N THR A 14 11.30 -5.60 13.03
CA THR A 14 12.31 -6.67 12.87
C THR A 14 12.16 -7.37 11.52
N GLU A 15 10.95 -7.75 11.17
CA GLU A 15 10.60 -8.41 9.91
C GLU A 15 10.83 -7.46 8.73
N PHE A 16 10.49 -6.18 8.89
CA PHE A 16 10.75 -5.17 7.86
C PHE A 16 12.26 -4.94 7.67
N ILE A 17 13.06 -4.95 8.74
CA ILE A 17 14.53 -4.88 8.64
C ILE A 17 15.09 -6.13 7.93
N ARG A 18 14.54 -7.32 8.17
CA ARG A 18 14.93 -8.53 7.41
C ARG A 18 14.67 -8.36 5.91
N PHE A 19 13.51 -7.82 5.55
CA PHE A 19 13.20 -7.49 4.15
C PHE A 19 14.22 -6.50 3.55
N LEU A 20 14.56 -5.41 4.25
CA LEU A 20 15.54 -4.42 3.80
C LEU A 20 16.95 -5.03 3.64
N ASN A 21 17.34 -5.89 4.59
CA ASN A 21 18.61 -6.61 4.52
C ASN A 21 18.63 -7.59 3.34
N TRP A 22 17.53 -8.30 3.11
CA TRP A 22 17.39 -9.19 1.96
C TRP A 22 17.50 -8.42 0.64
N LEU A 23 16.84 -7.26 0.50
CA LEU A 23 16.98 -6.40 -0.69
C LEU A 23 18.43 -5.94 -0.94
N SER A 24 19.27 -5.93 0.09
CA SER A 24 20.68 -5.55 0.01
C SER A 24 21.62 -6.74 -0.23
N SER A 25 21.09 -7.96 -0.29
CA SER A 25 21.89 -9.17 -0.55
C SER A 25 22.44 -9.16 -1.97
N THR A 26 23.75 -9.32 -2.09
CA THR A 26 24.44 -9.43 -3.39
C THR A 26 24.55 -10.89 -3.89
N GLU A 27 24.30 -11.85 -3.01
CA GLU A 27 24.44 -13.29 -3.30
C GLU A 27 23.13 -13.90 -3.82
N ASP A 28 21.98 -13.31 -3.47
CA ASP A 28 20.67 -13.78 -3.91
C ASP A 28 20.41 -13.36 -5.37
N GLU A 29 20.31 -14.34 -6.26
CA GLU A 29 20.03 -14.12 -7.68
C GLU A 29 18.67 -13.47 -7.94
N LEU A 30 17.68 -13.71 -7.08
CA LEU A 30 16.36 -13.12 -7.20
C LEU A 30 16.42 -11.61 -6.88
N VAL A 31 17.11 -11.25 -5.79
CA VAL A 31 17.33 -9.86 -5.39
C VAL A 31 18.01 -9.05 -6.49
N ARG A 32 19.06 -9.61 -7.12
CA ARG A 32 19.76 -8.95 -8.22
C ARG A 32 18.88 -8.61 -9.42
N LYS A 33 17.71 -9.25 -9.56
CA LYS A 33 16.74 -8.99 -10.63
C LYS A 33 15.69 -7.95 -10.25
N ILE A 34 15.58 -7.57 -8.97
CA ILE A 34 14.64 -6.56 -8.51
C ILE A 34 15.07 -5.18 -9.04
N ARG A 35 14.18 -4.51 -9.76
CA ARG A 35 14.40 -3.18 -10.35
C ARG A 35 13.46 -2.12 -9.81
N PHE A 36 12.28 -2.55 -9.35
CA PHE A 36 11.20 -1.67 -8.94
C PHE A 36 10.63 -2.12 -7.60
N LEU A 37 10.27 -1.17 -6.75
CA LEU A 37 9.53 -1.38 -5.52
C LEU A 37 8.34 -0.42 -5.49
N CYS A 38 7.14 -0.97 -5.46
CA CYS A 38 5.90 -0.22 -5.28
C CYS A 38 5.48 -0.26 -3.80
N VAL A 39 5.27 0.92 -3.21
CA VAL A 39 4.82 1.08 -1.82
C VAL A 39 3.43 1.70 -1.82
N GLY A 40 2.44 0.93 -1.43
CA GLY A 40 1.01 1.21 -1.58
C GLY A 40 0.40 2.12 -0.51
N GLY A 41 1.19 2.92 0.20
CA GLY A 41 0.72 3.87 1.21
C GLY A 41 0.77 3.34 2.64
N ASP A 42 0.30 4.18 3.57
CA ASP A 42 0.33 3.97 5.02
C ASP A 42 1.75 3.67 5.52
N LEU A 43 2.67 4.62 5.23
CA LEU A 43 4.06 4.56 5.71
C LEU A 43 4.12 4.70 7.21
N ILE A 44 3.26 5.54 7.79
CA ILE A 44 3.18 5.80 9.22
C ILE A 44 1.79 5.42 9.75
N ASP A 45 1.69 5.20 11.06
CA ASP A 45 0.39 4.94 11.69
C ASP A 45 -0.47 6.22 11.80
N GLY A 46 0.17 7.38 11.79
CA GLY A 46 -0.53 8.65 11.96
C GLY A 46 -1.05 8.84 13.40
N ILE A 47 -1.95 9.80 13.57
CA ILE A 47 -2.62 10.06 14.87
C ILE A 47 -4.07 10.46 14.61
N GLY A 48 -5.02 9.90 15.38
CA GLY A 48 -6.44 10.26 15.33
C GLY A 48 -7.16 9.75 14.06
N ILE A 49 -6.74 8.62 13.55
CA ILE A 49 -7.36 7.95 12.39
C ILE A 49 -8.60 7.18 12.84
N PHE A 50 -8.52 6.50 13.98
CA PHE A 50 -9.63 5.74 14.58
C PHE A 50 -9.70 5.96 16.10
N PRO A 51 -10.83 5.67 16.75
CA PRO A 51 -10.99 5.89 18.18
C PRO A 51 -10.00 5.11 19.04
N ASN A 52 -9.39 5.76 20.04
CA ASN A 52 -8.41 5.21 20.97
C ASN A 52 -7.09 4.74 20.33
N GLN A 53 -6.77 5.16 19.11
CA GLN A 53 -5.51 4.84 18.44
C GLN A 53 -4.29 5.26 19.26
N ASP A 54 -4.37 6.37 20.01
CA ASP A 54 -3.31 6.87 20.89
C ASP A 54 -2.77 5.81 21.85
N LYS A 55 -3.63 4.89 22.29
CA LYS A 55 -3.26 3.76 23.16
C LYS A 55 -2.48 2.66 22.45
N GLU A 56 -2.51 2.66 21.12
CA GLU A 56 -1.85 1.67 20.25
C GLU A 56 -0.57 2.21 19.60
N LEU A 57 -0.22 3.49 19.86
CA LEU A 57 0.98 4.12 19.34
C LEU A 57 2.18 3.97 20.29
N LEU A 58 3.36 3.73 19.72
CA LEU A 58 4.67 3.88 20.38
C LEU A 58 5.17 5.32 20.29
N GLU A 59 4.92 5.98 19.16
CA GLU A 59 5.33 7.37 18.92
C GLU A 59 4.09 8.24 18.64
N LEU A 60 3.87 9.22 19.51
CA LEU A 60 2.74 10.15 19.45
C LEU A 60 3.03 11.43 18.63
N ASN A 61 4.11 11.42 17.84
CA ASN A 61 4.49 12.55 16.99
C ASN A 61 4.64 12.08 15.55
N THR A 62 3.76 12.55 14.66
CA THR A 62 3.74 12.15 13.25
C THR A 62 5.04 12.47 12.51
N SER A 63 5.70 13.60 12.83
CA SER A 63 6.99 13.93 12.21
C SER A 63 8.09 12.95 12.61
N LYS A 64 8.07 12.45 13.85
CA LYS A 64 9.01 11.41 14.31
C LYS A 64 8.70 10.06 13.66
N GLN A 65 7.41 9.69 13.56
CA GLN A 65 7.00 8.49 12.82
C GLN A 65 7.51 8.56 11.38
N MET A 66 7.31 9.69 10.69
CA MET A 66 7.77 9.89 9.31
C MET A 66 9.29 9.86 9.20
N THR A 67 10.01 10.50 10.12
CA THR A 67 11.48 10.44 10.17
C THR A 67 11.97 9.00 10.32
N HIS A 68 11.32 8.19 11.15
CA HIS A 68 11.66 6.78 11.33
C HIS A 68 11.38 5.99 10.04
N ALA A 69 10.21 6.15 9.43
CA ALA A 69 9.87 5.52 8.14
C ALA A 69 10.89 5.87 7.03
N ILE A 70 11.27 7.15 6.93
CA ILE A 70 12.28 7.62 5.99
C ILE A 70 13.64 6.95 6.24
N ASN A 71 14.08 6.84 7.49
CA ASN A 71 15.36 6.23 7.83
C ASN A 71 15.40 4.72 7.51
N LEU A 72 14.26 4.03 7.61
CA LEU A 72 14.13 2.64 7.18
C LEU A 72 14.19 2.55 5.66
N LEU A 73 13.37 3.33 4.94
CA LEU A 73 13.31 3.31 3.48
C LEU A 73 14.62 3.74 2.82
N ALA A 74 15.40 4.62 3.47
CA ALA A 74 16.74 5.04 3.00
C ALA A 74 17.74 3.88 2.88
N LYS A 75 17.48 2.73 3.50
CA LYS A 75 18.30 1.52 3.38
C LYS A 75 18.06 0.76 2.07
N ILE A 76 17.02 1.09 1.31
CA ILE A 76 16.73 0.46 0.01
C ILE A 76 17.87 0.76 -0.96
N PRO A 77 18.43 -0.26 -1.64
CA PRO A 77 19.53 -0.09 -2.58
C PRO A 77 19.20 0.88 -3.72
N LYS A 78 20.14 1.75 -4.08
CA LYS A 78 19.95 2.81 -5.08
C LYS A 78 19.60 2.32 -6.48
N HIS A 79 19.92 1.08 -6.83
CA HIS A 79 19.58 0.48 -8.12
C HIS A 79 18.10 0.09 -8.25
N ILE A 80 17.36 0.05 -7.12
CA ILE A 80 15.92 -0.22 -7.08
C ILE A 80 15.18 1.12 -7.15
N LYS A 81 14.38 1.32 -8.18
CA LYS A 81 13.48 2.47 -8.27
C LYS A 81 12.27 2.25 -7.38
N VAL A 82 11.97 3.21 -6.51
CA VAL A 82 10.90 3.14 -5.52
C VAL A 82 9.80 4.11 -5.89
N PHE A 83 8.57 3.61 -5.97
CA PHE A 83 7.36 4.39 -6.23
C PHE A 83 6.47 4.34 -4.99
N ILE A 84 6.11 5.50 -4.44
CA ILE A 84 5.32 5.61 -3.21
C ILE A 84 4.07 6.42 -3.47
N ILE A 85 2.91 5.87 -3.14
CA ILE A 85 1.64 6.59 -3.02
C ILE A 85 1.31 6.80 -1.55
N PRO A 86 0.52 7.83 -1.16
CA PRO A 86 0.02 7.97 0.21
C PRO A 86 -1.12 6.98 0.48
N GLY A 87 -1.30 6.66 1.78
CA GLY A 87 -2.50 6.03 2.30
C GLY A 87 -3.31 6.99 3.20
N ASN A 88 -4.34 6.47 3.87
CA ASN A 88 -5.22 7.30 4.71
C ASN A 88 -4.63 7.65 6.08
N HIS A 89 -3.58 6.97 6.51
CA HIS A 89 -2.83 7.26 7.73
C HIS A 89 -1.70 8.28 7.51
N ASP A 90 -1.25 8.42 6.27
CA ASP A 90 -0.16 9.32 5.91
C ASP A 90 -0.57 10.80 5.97
N PRO A 91 0.41 11.74 6.13
CA PRO A 91 0.14 13.17 6.10
C PRO A 91 -0.44 13.60 4.75
N GLY A 92 -1.34 14.57 4.80
CA GLY A 92 -1.92 15.17 3.60
C GLY A 92 -3.44 15.11 3.57
N ARG A 93 -3.98 15.16 2.35
CA ARG A 93 -5.42 15.10 2.13
C ARG A 93 -5.92 13.66 2.29
N ARG A 94 -6.92 13.46 3.13
CA ARG A 94 -7.54 12.14 3.35
C ARG A 94 -8.56 11.76 2.28
N SER A 95 -9.17 12.74 1.62
CA SER A 95 -10.13 12.50 0.56
C SER A 95 -9.44 12.14 -0.76
N LEU A 96 -10.04 11.20 -1.48
CA LEU A 96 -9.58 10.76 -2.80
C LEU A 96 -10.00 11.75 -3.90
N PRO A 97 -9.19 11.89 -4.96
CA PRO A 97 -7.81 11.40 -5.08
C PRO A 97 -6.87 12.13 -4.12
N GLN A 98 -5.84 11.43 -3.63
CA GLN A 98 -4.85 12.06 -2.75
C GLN A 98 -3.67 12.58 -3.59
N PRO A 99 -3.22 13.83 -3.40
CA PRO A 99 -1.91 14.28 -3.90
C PRO A 99 -0.78 13.45 -3.29
N SER A 100 0.40 13.50 -3.89
CA SER A 100 1.60 12.91 -3.29
C SER A 100 1.86 13.45 -1.89
N LEU A 101 2.62 12.73 -1.08
CA LEU A 101 3.00 13.14 0.28
C LEU A 101 3.51 14.60 0.29
N PRO A 102 3.03 15.44 1.23
CA PRO A 102 3.47 16.84 1.26
C PRO A 102 4.98 16.95 1.52
N ARG A 103 5.68 17.78 0.74
CA ARG A 103 7.12 17.99 0.91
C ARG A 103 7.51 18.40 2.33
N LYS A 104 6.69 19.24 2.98
CA LYS A 104 6.95 19.67 4.37
C LYS A 104 7.06 18.50 5.37
N ASP A 105 6.44 17.35 5.07
CA ASP A 105 6.41 16.18 5.95
C ASP A 105 7.37 15.09 5.48
N ALA A 106 7.73 15.05 4.18
CA ALA A 106 8.48 13.97 3.54
C ALA A 106 9.62 14.46 2.63
N ASP A 107 10.17 15.67 2.84
CA ASP A 107 11.15 16.31 1.94
C ASP A 107 12.36 15.42 1.66
N LYS A 108 12.86 14.70 2.67
CA LYS A 108 13.99 13.78 2.52
C LYS A 108 13.71 12.63 1.54
N LEU A 109 12.46 12.13 1.43
CA LEU A 109 12.10 11.12 0.42
C LEU A 109 12.24 11.67 -1.01
N TYR A 110 11.88 12.94 -1.19
CA TYR A 110 12.04 13.62 -2.48
C TYR A 110 13.48 13.89 -2.87
N SER A 111 14.44 13.82 -1.93
CA SER A 111 15.86 14.01 -2.18
C SER A 111 16.57 12.75 -2.66
N PHE A 112 15.96 11.58 -2.51
CA PHE A 112 16.53 10.32 -2.99
C PHE A 112 16.31 10.19 -4.50
N GLU A 113 17.37 10.03 -5.29
CA GLU A 113 17.34 9.96 -6.76
C GLU A 113 16.53 8.77 -7.30
N ASN A 114 16.44 7.69 -6.52
CA ASN A 114 15.72 6.48 -6.91
C ASN A 114 14.28 6.43 -6.39
N PHE A 115 13.79 7.48 -5.72
CA PHE A 115 12.43 7.55 -5.19
C PHE A 115 11.55 8.47 -6.02
N THR A 116 10.31 8.07 -6.24
CA THR A 116 9.27 8.86 -6.91
C THR A 116 8.02 8.87 -6.05
N MET A 117 7.63 10.07 -5.58
CA MET A 117 6.41 10.29 -4.82
C MET A 117 5.25 10.55 -5.77
N LEU A 118 4.21 9.73 -5.70
CA LEU A 118 3.05 9.76 -6.57
C LEU A 118 1.78 10.08 -5.77
N GLY A 119 0.72 10.49 -6.46
CA GLY A 119 -0.62 10.58 -5.88
C GLY A 119 -1.27 9.19 -5.71
N ASN A 120 -2.44 9.17 -5.09
CA ASN A 120 -3.26 7.98 -4.95
C ASN A 120 -4.66 8.27 -5.55
N PRO A 121 -5.04 7.61 -6.67
CA PRO A 121 -4.32 6.55 -7.36
C PRO A 121 -3.15 7.05 -8.24
N ALA A 122 -2.29 6.09 -8.66
CA ALA A 122 -1.24 6.32 -9.64
C ALA A 122 -1.22 5.22 -10.71
N PHE A 123 -0.94 5.61 -11.94
CA PHE A 123 -0.78 4.69 -13.07
C PHE A 123 0.66 4.77 -13.57
N LEU A 124 1.34 3.63 -13.62
CA LEU A 124 2.75 3.51 -13.99
C LEU A 124 2.92 2.57 -15.18
N GLU A 125 4.00 2.77 -15.94
CA GLU A 125 4.49 1.77 -16.87
C GLU A 125 5.90 1.33 -16.44
N LEU A 126 6.03 0.05 -16.08
CA LEU A 126 7.28 -0.55 -15.62
C LEU A 126 7.75 -1.61 -16.62
N ASN A 127 8.74 -1.27 -17.46
CA ASN A 127 9.23 -2.14 -18.53
C ASN A 127 8.10 -2.67 -19.44
N GLY A 128 7.17 -1.79 -19.84
CA GLY A 128 6.04 -2.13 -20.70
C GLY A 128 4.84 -2.75 -19.98
N VAL A 129 4.92 -2.97 -18.66
CA VAL A 129 3.82 -3.47 -17.83
C VAL A 129 3.07 -2.30 -17.20
N LYS A 130 1.76 -2.22 -17.41
CA LYS A 130 0.87 -1.20 -16.86
C LYS A 130 0.49 -1.56 -15.42
N VAL A 131 0.93 -0.76 -14.45
CA VAL A 131 0.66 -0.96 -13.03
C VAL A 131 -0.22 0.16 -12.50
N LEU A 132 -1.41 -0.20 -12.00
CA LEU A 132 -2.27 0.69 -11.25
C LEU A 132 -1.99 0.50 -9.76
N MET A 133 -1.52 1.55 -9.11
CA MET A 133 -1.38 1.62 -7.66
C MET A 133 -2.54 2.40 -7.06
N TYR A 134 -3.23 1.80 -6.11
CA TYR A 134 -4.32 2.40 -5.36
C TYR A 134 -4.28 1.91 -3.92
N HIS A 135 -4.24 2.81 -2.94
CA HIS A 135 -4.12 2.37 -1.54
C HIS A 135 -5.23 1.41 -1.11
N GLY A 136 -6.50 1.72 -1.40
CA GLY A 136 -7.58 0.76 -1.16
C GLY A 136 -8.71 1.23 -0.25
N GLN A 137 -8.75 2.49 0.17
CA GLN A 137 -9.76 3.00 1.14
C GLN A 137 -11.20 2.62 0.79
N SER A 138 -11.59 2.67 -0.49
CA SER A 138 -12.96 2.34 -0.92
C SER A 138 -13.30 0.85 -0.84
N LEU A 139 -12.32 -0.03 -0.58
CA LEU A 139 -12.59 -1.44 -0.36
C LEU A 139 -13.48 -1.67 0.85
N ASP A 140 -13.40 -0.80 1.87
CA ASP A 140 -14.29 -0.84 3.03
C ASP A 140 -15.76 -0.67 2.63
N ASP A 141 -16.04 0.30 1.75
CA ASP A 141 -17.40 0.57 1.28
C ASP A 141 -17.91 -0.56 0.38
N ILE A 142 -17.05 -1.08 -0.51
CA ILE A 142 -17.39 -2.20 -1.39
C ILE A 142 -17.69 -3.46 -0.60
N ILE A 143 -16.86 -3.78 0.40
CA ILE A 143 -17.06 -4.98 1.25
C ILE A 143 -18.33 -4.84 2.09
N ALA A 144 -18.58 -3.67 2.66
CA ALA A 144 -19.73 -3.43 3.51
C ALA A 144 -21.07 -3.47 2.76
N THR A 145 -21.09 -3.12 1.47
CA THR A 145 -22.32 -2.94 0.68
C THR A 145 -22.59 -4.04 -0.33
N THR A 146 -21.60 -4.89 -0.62
CA THR A 146 -21.74 -5.96 -1.62
C THR A 146 -21.84 -7.33 -0.95
N PRO A 147 -23.00 -8.02 -1.06
CA PRO A 147 -23.17 -9.35 -0.46
C PRO A 147 -22.11 -10.36 -0.95
N GLY A 148 -21.60 -11.16 -0.02
CA GLY A 148 -20.61 -12.21 -0.30
C GLY A 148 -19.16 -11.75 -0.36
N LEU A 149 -18.87 -10.46 -0.21
CA LEU A 149 -17.52 -9.95 -0.03
C LEU A 149 -17.11 -9.97 1.46
N SER A 150 -15.81 -10.07 1.70
CA SER A 150 -15.25 -10.06 3.06
C SER A 150 -13.81 -9.53 3.04
N TYR A 151 -13.36 -9.06 4.19
CA TYR A 151 -11.96 -8.61 4.38
C TYR A 151 -10.94 -9.74 4.19
N SER A 152 -11.33 -11.00 4.35
CA SER A 152 -10.43 -12.15 4.13
C SER A 152 -10.12 -12.42 2.65
N LYS A 153 -10.83 -11.78 1.71
CA LYS A 153 -10.65 -11.95 0.25
C LYS A 153 -10.72 -10.61 -0.47
N PRO A 154 -9.77 -9.69 -0.20
CA PRO A 154 -9.80 -8.34 -0.75
C PRO A 154 -9.70 -8.29 -2.29
N ALA A 155 -9.07 -9.27 -2.94
CA ALA A 155 -9.01 -9.33 -4.39
C ALA A 155 -10.40 -9.47 -5.05
N GLU A 156 -11.40 -10.04 -4.36
CA GLU A 156 -12.78 -10.06 -4.87
C GLU A 156 -13.40 -8.65 -4.85
N ALA A 157 -13.13 -7.84 -3.83
CA ALA A 157 -13.57 -6.45 -3.78
C ALA A 157 -12.83 -5.60 -4.84
N MET A 158 -11.52 -5.78 -4.99
CA MET A 158 -10.72 -5.12 -6.04
C MET A 158 -11.24 -5.48 -7.45
N LYS A 159 -11.67 -6.72 -7.66
CA LYS A 159 -12.31 -7.14 -8.91
C LYS A 159 -13.62 -6.40 -9.20
N VAL A 160 -14.39 -6.03 -8.16
CA VAL A 160 -15.58 -5.19 -8.34
C VAL A 160 -15.20 -3.81 -8.86
N LEU A 161 -14.12 -3.20 -8.33
CA LEU A 161 -13.61 -1.91 -8.82
C LEU A 161 -13.19 -1.99 -10.30
N LEU A 162 -12.48 -3.07 -10.70
CA LEU A 162 -12.14 -3.29 -12.11
C LEU A 162 -13.38 -3.44 -13.01
N LYS A 163 -14.42 -4.14 -12.53
CA LYS A 163 -15.68 -4.28 -13.26
C LYS A 163 -16.42 -2.96 -13.43
N ALA A 164 -16.43 -2.15 -12.37
CA ALA A 164 -17.02 -0.82 -12.37
C ALA A 164 -16.19 0.19 -13.18
N ARG A 165 -14.92 -0.12 -13.48
CA ARG A 165 -13.97 0.82 -14.08
C ARG A 165 -13.81 2.08 -13.25
N HIS A 166 -13.91 1.94 -11.92
CA HIS A 166 -13.88 3.06 -11.00
C HIS A 166 -13.35 2.60 -9.63
N LEU A 167 -12.40 3.36 -9.07
CA LEU A 167 -11.72 3.03 -7.81
C LEU A 167 -12.53 3.39 -6.55
N SER A 168 -13.57 4.21 -6.67
CA SER A 168 -14.48 4.55 -5.57
C SER A 168 -15.90 4.78 -6.10
N PRO A 169 -16.60 3.71 -6.55
CA PRO A 169 -17.88 3.85 -7.24
C PRO A 169 -19.06 4.18 -6.31
N ILE A 170 -18.85 4.18 -4.99
CA ILE A 170 -19.89 4.46 -4.00
C ILE A 170 -19.61 5.82 -3.38
N TYR A 171 -20.55 6.78 -3.57
CA TYR A 171 -20.45 8.13 -3.03
C TYR A 171 -21.22 8.25 -1.72
N GLY A 172 -20.70 9.07 -0.77
CA GLY A 172 -21.39 9.41 0.47
C GLY A 172 -21.30 8.35 1.58
N GLN A 173 -20.39 7.37 1.43
CA GLN A 173 -20.08 6.38 2.45
C GLN A 173 -18.83 6.79 3.28
N ARG A 174 -18.04 5.82 3.76
CA ARG A 174 -16.86 6.04 4.61
C ARG A 174 -15.72 6.73 3.89
N THR A 175 -15.55 6.43 2.59
CA THR A 175 -14.46 6.96 1.78
C THR A 175 -14.76 8.39 1.34
N PRO A 176 -14.05 9.42 1.84
CA PRO A 176 -14.27 10.79 1.43
C PRO A 176 -13.71 11.03 0.03
N ILE A 177 -14.49 11.67 -0.83
CA ILE A 177 -14.10 12.04 -2.20
C ILE A 177 -14.06 13.57 -2.31
N ALA A 178 -12.94 14.10 -2.80
CA ALA A 178 -12.79 15.52 -3.06
C ALA A 178 -13.54 15.92 -4.35
N PRO A 179 -14.15 17.11 -4.39
CA PRO A 179 -14.87 17.61 -5.57
C PRO A 179 -13.86 18.17 -6.60
N GLU A 180 -13.12 17.28 -7.27
CA GLU A 180 -12.21 17.65 -8.34
C GLU A 180 -12.97 17.96 -9.64
N LYS A 181 -12.35 18.74 -10.54
CA LYS A 181 -12.95 19.08 -11.85
C LYS A 181 -13.09 17.87 -12.76
N GLU A 182 -12.19 16.91 -12.63
CA GLU A 182 -12.18 15.65 -13.38
C GLU A 182 -12.24 14.48 -12.40
N ASP A 183 -12.93 13.41 -12.80
CA ASP A 183 -13.01 12.20 -11.99
C ASP A 183 -11.76 11.35 -12.17
N MET A 184 -10.77 11.58 -11.33
CA MET A 184 -9.50 10.85 -11.34
C MET A 184 -9.59 9.43 -10.76
N MET A 185 -10.78 9.02 -10.28
CA MET A 185 -11.00 7.66 -9.78
C MET A 185 -11.42 6.70 -10.90
N VAL A 186 -11.64 7.18 -12.10
CA VAL A 186 -11.95 6.36 -13.28
C VAL A 186 -10.71 5.56 -13.71
N ILE A 187 -10.88 4.25 -13.90
CA ILE A 187 -9.86 3.38 -14.50
C ILE A 187 -9.97 3.50 -16.03
N ALA A 188 -9.31 4.48 -16.63
CA ALA A 188 -9.38 4.74 -18.06
C ALA A 188 -8.74 3.61 -18.86
N ASP A 189 -7.54 3.18 -18.51
CA ASP A 189 -6.83 2.05 -19.11
C ASP A 189 -6.94 0.78 -18.26
N VAL A 190 -6.97 -0.38 -18.90
CA VAL A 190 -6.90 -1.66 -18.19
C VAL A 190 -5.46 -1.89 -17.75
N PRO A 191 -5.18 -2.04 -16.43
CA PRO A 191 -3.84 -2.36 -15.95
C PRO A 191 -3.52 -3.84 -16.16
N ASP A 192 -2.23 -4.15 -16.34
CA ASP A 192 -1.72 -5.51 -16.28
C ASP A 192 -1.60 -5.98 -14.82
N VAL A 193 -1.25 -5.05 -13.92
CA VAL A 193 -1.18 -5.28 -12.45
C VAL A 193 -2.02 -4.22 -11.74
N PHE A 194 -2.91 -4.65 -10.86
CA PHE A 194 -3.64 -3.79 -9.93
C PHE A 194 -3.16 -4.05 -8.51
N HIS A 195 -2.34 -3.14 -7.97
CA HIS A 195 -1.76 -3.21 -6.63
C HIS A 195 -2.55 -2.36 -5.63
N SER A 196 -2.87 -2.94 -4.48
CA SER A 196 -3.55 -2.27 -3.36
C SER A 196 -3.02 -2.75 -2.00
N GLY A 197 -3.31 -1.99 -0.95
CA GLY A 197 -3.06 -2.29 0.46
C GLY A 197 -4.34 -2.16 1.29
N HIS A 198 -4.27 -1.39 2.39
CA HIS A 198 -5.36 -0.94 3.26
C HIS A 198 -6.04 -2.03 4.09
N VAL A 199 -6.32 -3.18 3.50
CA VAL A 199 -7.07 -4.27 4.15
C VAL A 199 -6.16 -5.15 5.03
N HIS A 200 -4.83 -5.05 4.86
CA HIS A 200 -3.80 -5.82 5.57
C HIS A 200 -3.83 -7.33 5.32
N VAL A 201 -4.58 -7.80 4.34
CA VAL A 201 -4.70 -9.24 4.01
C VAL A 201 -4.15 -9.48 2.62
N ILE A 202 -3.16 -10.36 2.50
CA ILE A 202 -2.63 -10.76 1.19
C ILE A 202 -3.69 -11.53 0.43
N ASP A 203 -3.96 -11.08 -0.78
CA ASP A 203 -4.79 -11.83 -1.73
C ASP A 203 -4.33 -11.53 -3.15
N VAL A 204 -4.10 -12.59 -3.92
CA VAL A 204 -3.60 -12.49 -5.28
C VAL A 204 -4.50 -13.26 -6.22
N LYS A 205 -4.95 -12.60 -7.29
CA LYS A 205 -5.90 -13.18 -8.25
C LYS A 205 -5.67 -12.67 -9.66
N ASN A 206 -5.99 -13.47 -10.65
CA ASN A 206 -6.07 -13.01 -12.04
C ASN A 206 -7.54 -12.76 -12.42
N TYR A 207 -7.79 -11.62 -13.04
CA TYR A 207 -9.09 -11.30 -13.61
C TYR A 207 -8.96 -10.72 -15.02
N ARG A 208 -9.34 -11.49 -16.03
CA ARG A 208 -9.32 -11.09 -17.45
C ARG A 208 -7.96 -10.54 -17.91
N GLY A 209 -6.87 -11.14 -17.46
CA GLY A 209 -5.52 -10.73 -17.80
C GLY A 209 -4.89 -9.74 -16.84
N THR A 210 -5.67 -9.08 -15.95
CA THR A 210 -5.12 -8.23 -14.89
C THR A 210 -4.75 -9.08 -13.68
N LEU A 211 -3.51 -8.99 -13.22
CA LEU A 211 -3.06 -9.52 -11.95
C LEU A 211 -3.49 -8.56 -10.82
N ILE A 212 -4.41 -8.99 -9.97
CA ILE A 212 -4.87 -8.26 -8.79
C ILE A 212 -4.00 -8.66 -7.60
N VAL A 213 -3.44 -7.69 -6.87
CA VAL A 213 -2.59 -7.93 -5.70
C VAL A 213 -2.97 -6.99 -4.56
N ASN A 214 -3.50 -7.53 -3.47
CA ASN A 214 -3.44 -6.85 -2.18
C ASN A 214 -2.19 -7.35 -1.45
N SER A 215 -1.29 -6.44 -1.08
CA SER A 215 0.07 -6.82 -0.64
C SER A 215 0.20 -7.09 0.86
N GLY A 216 -0.92 -7.09 1.61
CA GLY A 216 -0.88 -7.27 3.07
C GLY A 216 -0.32 -6.05 3.80
N ALA A 217 0.40 -6.28 4.89
CA ALA A 217 0.91 -5.21 5.74
C ALA A 217 2.22 -5.60 6.45
N TRP A 218 2.84 -4.61 7.12
CA TRP A 218 3.95 -4.80 8.08
C TRP A 218 3.53 -4.47 9.51
N GLN A 219 2.23 -4.56 9.77
CA GLN A 219 1.61 -4.34 11.07
C GLN A 219 0.88 -5.61 11.52
N ALA A 220 1.22 -6.13 12.70
CA ALA A 220 0.49 -7.21 13.35
C ALA A 220 -0.94 -6.77 13.70
N GLN A 221 -1.81 -7.72 13.99
CA GLN A 221 -3.23 -7.46 14.25
C GLN A 221 -3.41 -6.47 15.42
N THR A 222 -4.05 -5.32 15.14
CA THR A 222 -4.42 -4.31 16.13
C THR A 222 -5.72 -4.70 16.85
N LYS A 223 -5.98 -4.07 18.01
CA LYS A 223 -7.27 -4.26 18.72
C LYS A 223 -8.46 -3.80 17.88
N PHE A 224 -8.28 -2.73 17.11
CA PHE A 224 -9.30 -2.25 16.20
C PHE A 224 -9.65 -3.31 15.16
N GLN A 225 -8.65 -3.92 14.52
CA GLN A 225 -8.85 -5.00 13.54
C GLN A 225 -9.50 -6.23 14.17
N GLN A 226 -9.13 -6.58 15.41
CA GLN A 226 -9.80 -7.68 16.15
C GLN A 226 -11.29 -7.42 16.32
N THR A 227 -11.67 -6.18 16.68
CA THR A 227 -13.08 -5.79 16.81
C THR A 227 -13.84 -5.89 15.48
N MET A 228 -13.16 -5.62 14.36
CA MET A 228 -13.72 -5.72 13.01
C MET A 228 -13.68 -7.14 12.44
N GLY A 229 -13.10 -8.10 13.14
CA GLY A 229 -12.93 -9.49 12.67
C GLY A 229 -11.91 -9.61 11.52
N ILE A 230 -10.99 -8.65 11.37
CA ILE A 230 -9.95 -8.67 10.36
C ILE A 230 -8.72 -9.40 10.92
N VAL A 231 -8.29 -10.45 10.24
CA VAL A 231 -7.05 -11.18 10.55
C VAL A 231 -6.03 -10.84 9.47
N PRO A 232 -5.05 -9.95 9.75
CA PRO A 232 -4.06 -9.54 8.77
C PRO A 232 -3.08 -10.67 8.43
N THR A 233 -2.41 -10.52 7.30
CA THR A 233 -1.29 -11.38 6.88
C THR A 233 -0.02 -10.53 6.77
N PRO A 234 0.63 -10.18 7.89
CA PRO A 234 1.76 -9.27 7.88
C PRO A 234 3.09 -9.97 7.66
N GLY A 235 4.13 -9.16 7.35
CA GLY A 235 5.52 -9.65 7.27
C GLY A 235 5.87 -10.33 5.95
N PHE A 236 5.14 -10.02 4.87
CA PHE A 236 5.39 -10.57 3.55
C PHE A 236 5.65 -9.48 2.51
N ALA A 237 6.39 -9.85 1.45
CA ALA A 237 6.48 -9.07 0.23
C ALA A 237 5.99 -9.87 -0.97
N ILE A 238 5.29 -9.23 -1.91
CA ILE A 238 4.87 -9.86 -3.16
C ILE A 238 5.81 -9.43 -4.28
N LEU A 239 6.54 -10.40 -4.81
CA LEU A 239 7.35 -10.24 -6.02
C LEU A 239 6.53 -10.57 -7.25
N ILE A 240 6.69 -9.80 -8.33
CA ILE A 240 6.04 -10.05 -9.61
C ILE A 240 7.10 -10.12 -10.70
N ASN A 241 7.14 -11.21 -11.44
CA ASN A 241 7.92 -11.29 -12.65
C ASN A 241 7.21 -10.50 -13.76
N LEU A 242 7.77 -9.36 -14.19
CA LEU A 242 7.12 -8.49 -15.17
C LEU A 242 6.98 -9.11 -16.58
N ALA A 243 7.80 -10.10 -16.91
CA ALA A 243 7.68 -10.77 -18.21
C ALA A 243 6.52 -11.79 -18.27
N THR A 244 6.16 -12.38 -17.13
CA THR A 244 5.15 -13.47 -17.07
C THR A 244 3.93 -13.11 -16.24
N LEU A 245 3.99 -12.02 -15.47
CA LEU A 245 3.04 -11.60 -14.43
C LEU A 245 2.85 -12.65 -13.34
N GLN A 246 3.81 -13.59 -13.17
CA GLN A 246 3.76 -14.58 -12.11
C GLN A 246 4.13 -13.94 -10.77
N PRO A 247 3.26 -14.02 -9.75
CA PRO A 247 3.54 -13.54 -8.40
C PRO A 247 4.25 -14.60 -7.57
N PHE A 248 5.11 -14.13 -6.65
CA PHE A 248 5.78 -14.93 -5.62
C PHE A 248 5.64 -14.22 -4.28
N GLN A 249 5.29 -14.95 -3.25
CA GLN A 249 5.21 -14.44 -1.89
C GLN A 249 6.49 -14.81 -1.14
N ILE A 250 7.13 -13.82 -0.54
CA ILE A 250 8.33 -13.98 0.28
C ILE A 250 7.96 -13.71 1.74
N ASP A 251 8.27 -14.66 2.61
CA ASP A 251 7.99 -14.62 4.04
C ASP A 251 9.20 -14.10 4.83
N PHE A 252 9.01 -13.09 5.68
CA PHE A 252 10.03 -12.51 6.54
C PHE A 252 9.78 -12.74 8.04
N ASN A 253 8.78 -13.56 8.40
CA ASN A 253 8.40 -13.83 9.79
C ASN A 253 9.37 -14.76 10.52
N HIS A 254 10.32 -15.40 9.83
CA HIS A 254 11.25 -16.42 10.39
C HIS A 254 12.71 -16.03 10.25
#